data_acd072f66b187353313149641eb5d48a
#
_entry.id   acd072f66b187353313149641eb5d48a
#
_cell.length_a   1.000
_cell.length_b   1.000
_cell.length_c   1.000
_cell.angle_alpha   90.00
_cell.angle_beta   90.00
_cell.angle_gamma   90.00
#
_symmetry.space_group_name_H-M   'P 1'
#
loop_
_entity.id
_entity.type
_entity.pdbx_description
1 polymer ?
#
loop_
_entity_poly.entity_id
_entity_poly.type
_entity_poly.pdbx_seq_one_letter_code
_entity_poly.pdbx_strand_id
1 'polypeptide(L)'
;GAFKISTEGAGAWASSATMNTATYGGRGIGTTTALVGAGGDGSDDKNTETYNGTAWTTETALNTGHYIAGSFGASSTSAMMASGYDAPINVVDVEEWNGSAWTEKANVNTARRGGGGAGIVTAGLIFGGYSTGIVAICESWNGSAWTETADLNTAQEDIFQGIGTQTASQCVGPPTENETFNGTSWSEQAE
;
A
#
# COMPACT_ATOMS: atom_id res chain seq x y z
N GLY A 1 25.25 20.47 -31.35
CA GLY A 1 23.84 20.16 -31.29
C GLY A 1 23.19 21.05 -30.25
N ALA A 2 22.18 21.86 -30.60
CA ALA A 2 21.45 22.70 -29.66
C ALA A 2 20.62 21.82 -28.73
N PHE A 3 20.80 21.98 -27.44
CA PHE A 3 19.95 21.38 -26.40
C PHE A 3 18.57 22.05 -26.51
N LYS A 4 17.56 21.32 -27.02
CA LYS A 4 16.18 21.79 -26.94
C LYS A 4 15.70 21.53 -25.52
N ILE A 5 15.61 22.58 -24.69
CA ILE A 5 14.79 22.55 -23.50
C ILE A 5 13.35 22.53 -24.01
N SER A 6 12.68 21.38 -23.85
CA SER A 6 11.23 21.32 -23.95
C SER A 6 10.67 22.19 -22.83
N THR A 7 10.10 23.33 -23.17
CA THR A 7 9.23 24.08 -22.28
C THR A 7 7.86 23.37 -22.27
N GLU A 8 7.82 22.13 -21.80
CA GLU A 8 6.57 21.61 -21.27
C GLU A 8 6.28 22.45 -20.03
N GLY A 9 5.16 23.15 -20.05
CA GLY A 9 4.78 24.06 -18.98
C GLY A 9 4.87 23.33 -17.63
N ALA A 10 5.29 24.06 -16.60
CA ALA A 10 5.31 23.56 -15.24
C ALA A 10 4.00 22.82 -15.00
N GLY A 11 4.08 21.52 -14.69
CA GLY A 11 2.93 20.67 -14.50
C GLY A 11 1.99 21.32 -13.48
N ALA A 12 0.82 21.74 -13.95
CA ALA A 12 -0.17 22.33 -13.08
C ALA A 12 -1.03 21.20 -12.51
N TRP A 13 -1.24 21.20 -11.19
CA TRP A 13 -2.24 20.36 -10.58
C TRP A 13 -3.64 20.83 -11.01
N ALA A 14 -4.43 19.93 -11.56
CA ALA A 14 -5.83 20.17 -11.91
C ALA A 14 -6.72 19.35 -10.99
N SER A 15 -7.90 19.88 -10.66
CA SER A 15 -8.92 19.13 -9.94
C SER A 15 -9.40 17.96 -10.80
N SER A 16 -9.55 16.80 -10.19
CA SER A 16 -10.15 15.61 -10.78
C SER A 16 -11.50 15.33 -10.11
N ALA A 17 -12.21 14.28 -10.51
CA ALA A 17 -13.42 13.84 -9.85
C ALA A 17 -13.13 13.48 -8.38
N THR A 18 -14.04 13.86 -7.50
CA THR A 18 -14.00 13.49 -6.08
C THR A 18 -14.47 12.05 -5.89
N MET A 19 -13.92 11.35 -4.91
CA MET A 19 -14.46 10.08 -4.43
C MET A 19 -15.92 10.25 -3.97
N ASN A 20 -16.70 9.19 -4.09
CA ASN A 20 -18.10 9.19 -3.64
C ASN A 20 -18.16 9.23 -2.10
N THR A 21 -17.22 8.58 -1.43
CA THR A 21 -17.09 8.54 0.02
C THR A 21 -15.82 9.25 0.46
N ALA A 22 -15.94 10.21 1.38
CA ALA A 22 -14.77 10.83 2.00
C ALA A 22 -14.10 9.81 2.92
N THR A 23 -12.81 9.54 2.72
CA THR A 23 -12.06 8.59 3.52
C THR A 23 -10.75 9.19 4.03
N TYR A 24 -10.27 8.70 5.16
CA TYR A 24 -8.99 9.04 5.74
C TYR A 24 -8.20 7.75 6.01
N GLY A 25 -6.92 7.71 5.65
CA GLY A 25 -6.06 6.54 5.88
C GLY A 25 -6.34 5.34 4.99
N GLY A 26 -7.20 5.47 3.98
CA GLY A 26 -7.35 4.47 2.93
C GLY A 26 -6.11 4.38 2.04
N ARG A 27 -6.04 3.35 1.24
CA ARG A 27 -4.92 3.08 0.32
C ARG A 27 -5.35 3.16 -1.13
N GLY A 28 -4.49 3.76 -1.96
CA GLY A 28 -4.69 3.84 -3.41
C GLY A 28 -3.68 2.96 -4.14
N ILE A 29 -4.16 2.09 -5.03
CA ILE A 29 -3.34 1.14 -5.78
C ILE A 29 -3.70 1.22 -7.26
N GLY A 30 -2.72 1.44 -8.11
CA GLY A 30 -2.92 1.51 -9.56
C GLY A 30 -2.24 2.71 -10.21
N THR A 31 -2.84 3.23 -11.26
CA THR A 31 -2.32 4.33 -12.08
C THR A 31 -3.28 5.53 -12.07
N THR A 32 -2.87 6.63 -12.67
CA THR A 32 -3.68 7.86 -12.77
C THR A 32 -4.99 7.70 -13.55
N THR A 33 -5.16 6.60 -14.28
CA THR A 33 -6.35 6.32 -15.10
C THR A 33 -7.01 4.97 -14.75
N ALA A 34 -6.45 4.22 -13.81
CA ALA A 34 -6.95 2.92 -13.38
C ALA A 34 -6.49 2.65 -11.95
N LEU A 35 -7.24 3.17 -10.97
CA LEU A 35 -6.92 3.12 -9.55
C LEU A 35 -8.05 2.42 -8.79
N VAL A 36 -7.70 1.64 -7.76
CA VAL A 36 -8.61 1.25 -6.68
C VAL A 36 -8.18 1.95 -5.40
N GLY A 37 -9.15 2.58 -4.74
CA GLY A 37 -9.01 3.12 -3.38
C GLY A 37 -9.79 2.23 -2.42
N ALA A 38 -9.17 1.79 -1.34
CA ALA A 38 -9.81 0.89 -0.39
C ALA A 38 -9.40 1.17 1.05
N GLY A 39 -10.27 0.75 1.97
CA GLY A 39 -10.10 0.95 3.40
C GLY A 39 -10.36 2.39 3.83
N GLY A 40 -10.04 2.68 5.07
CA GLY A 40 -10.22 4.01 5.66
C GLY A 40 -10.47 3.93 7.15
N ASP A 41 -10.88 5.04 7.74
CA ASP A 41 -11.17 5.17 9.18
C ASP A 41 -12.68 5.15 9.48
N GLY A 42 -13.03 4.64 10.65
CA GLY A 42 -14.39 4.68 11.19
C GLY A 42 -15.37 3.79 10.44
N SER A 43 -16.51 4.35 10.01
CA SER A 43 -17.56 3.60 9.29
C SER A 43 -17.20 3.26 7.85
N ASP A 44 -16.10 3.82 7.35
CA ASP A 44 -15.65 3.71 5.96
C ASP A 44 -14.43 2.81 5.80
N ASP A 45 -14.07 2.07 6.88
CA ASP A 45 -12.91 1.19 6.94
C ASP A 45 -12.95 0.03 5.92
N LYS A 46 -14.12 -0.26 5.37
CA LYS A 46 -14.36 -1.28 4.33
C LYS A 46 -14.65 -0.70 2.94
N ASN A 47 -14.65 0.62 2.80
CA ASN A 47 -14.98 1.25 1.53
C ASN A 47 -14.04 0.81 0.40
N THR A 48 -14.59 0.65 -0.78
CA THR A 48 -13.84 0.38 -2.01
C THR A 48 -14.43 1.21 -3.15
N GLU A 49 -13.58 1.95 -3.82
CA GLU A 49 -13.96 2.71 -5.01
C GLU A 49 -12.91 2.53 -6.10
N THR A 50 -13.32 2.44 -7.36
CA THR A 50 -12.41 2.43 -8.50
C THR A 50 -12.50 3.72 -9.29
N TYR A 51 -11.35 4.18 -9.82
CA TYR A 51 -11.24 5.35 -10.68
C TYR A 51 -10.82 4.94 -12.09
N ASN A 52 -11.53 5.41 -13.09
CA ASN A 52 -11.31 5.07 -14.51
C ASN A 52 -10.60 6.18 -15.31
N GLY A 53 -10.02 7.16 -14.64
CA GLY A 53 -9.43 8.35 -15.25
C GLY A 53 -10.39 9.54 -15.37
N THR A 54 -11.69 9.33 -15.11
CA THR A 54 -12.71 10.37 -15.26
C THR A 54 -13.66 10.42 -14.06
N ALA A 55 -14.06 9.27 -13.53
CA ALA A 55 -15.04 9.17 -12.46
C ALA A 55 -14.67 8.04 -11.48
N TRP A 56 -15.16 8.18 -10.25
CA TRP A 56 -15.12 7.15 -9.23
C TRP A 56 -16.40 6.33 -9.23
N THR A 57 -16.28 5.04 -8.99
CA THR A 57 -17.38 4.09 -8.86
C THR A 57 -17.23 3.35 -7.55
N THR A 58 -18.30 3.30 -6.76
CA THR A 58 -18.33 2.49 -5.53
C THR A 58 -18.46 1.02 -5.90
N GLU A 59 -17.62 0.20 -5.30
CA GLU A 59 -17.47 -1.23 -5.57
C GLU A 59 -17.87 -2.08 -4.35
N THR A 60 -17.68 -3.40 -4.46
CA THR A 60 -17.88 -4.33 -3.35
C THR A 60 -16.90 -4.00 -2.22
N ALA A 61 -17.43 -3.83 -1.02
CA ALA A 61 -16.64 -3.52 0.17
C ALA A 61 -15.67 -4.65 0.56
N LEU A 62 -14.61 -4.30 1.27
CA LEU A 62 -13.74 -5.22 2.00
C LEU A 62 -14.55 -6.07 3.00
N ASN A 63 -14.11 -7.28 3.29
CA ASN A 63 -14.71 -8.14 4.32
C ASN A 63 -14.32 -7.66 5.73
N THR A 64 -13.05 -7.25 5.89
CA THR A 64 -12.48 -6.73 7.15
C THR A 64 -12.08 -5.27 6.99
N GLY A 65 -12.18 -4.47 8.05
CA GLY A 65 -11.71 -3.09 8.04
C GLY A 65 -10.19 -2.99 7.91
N HIS A 66 -9.72 -2.10 7.03
CA HIS A 66 -8.30 -1.91 6.76
C HIS A 66 -7.94 -0.42 6.80
N TYR A 67 -7.85 0.15 8.01
CA TYR A 67 -7.30 1.49 8.19
C TYR A 67 -5.76 1.45 8.17
N ILE A 68 -5.13 2.32 7.40
CA ILE A 68 -3.67 2.43 7.23
C ILE A 68 -2.94 1.08 7.05
N ALA A 69 -3.50 0.20 6.23
CA ALA A 69 -2.94 -1.11 5.89
C ALA A 69 -1.63 -1.02 5.09
N GLY A 70 -0.85 -2.08 5.08
CA GLY A 70 0.10 -2.33 4.00
C GLY A 70 -0.65 -2.65 2.71
N SER A 71 -0.20 -2.12 1.57
CA SER A 71 -0.91 -2.33 0.31
C SER A 71 0.03 -2.39 -0.88
N PHE A 72 -0.32 -3.20 -1.87
CA PHE A 72 0.42 -3.31 -3.13
C PHE A 72 -0.46 -3.90 -4.23
N GLY A 73 -0.02 -3.79 -5.48
CA GLY A 73 -0.76 -4.30 -6.63
C GLY A 73 -0.40 -3.56 -7.89
N ALA A 74 -0.93 -4.03 -9.02
CA ALA A 74 -0.55 -3.54 -10.34
C ALA A 74 -1.56 -2.57 -10.96
N SER A 75 -2.84 -2.62 -10.55
CA SER A 75 -3.91 -1.88 -11.23
C SER A 75 -5.20 -1.81 -10.41
N SER A 76 -6.19 -1.10 -10.93
CA SER A 76 -7.56 -1.08 -10.39
C SER A 76 -8.28 -2.44 -10.38
N THR A 77 -7.70 -3.46 -10.98
CA THR A 77 -8.27 -4.83 -11.02
C THR A 77 -7.37 -5.88 -10.37
N SER A 78 -6.30 -5.45 -9.71
CA SER A 78 -5.33 -6.37 -9.08
C SER A 78 -4.62 -5.65 -7.95
N ALA A 79 -5.15 -5.78 -6.74
CA ALA A 79 -4.66 -5.11 -5.54
C ALA A 79 -4.73 -6.01 -4.32
N MET A 80 -3.91 -5.71 -3.33
CA MET A 80 -3.89 -6.41 -2.05
C MET A 80 -3.86 -5.40 -0.90
N MET A 81 -4.70 -5.66 0.10
CA MET A 81 -4.68 -5.03 1.42
C MET A 81 -4.19 -6.06 2.42
N ALA A 82 -3.21 -5.70 3.23
CA ALA A 82 -2.60 -6.65 4.17
C ALA A 82 -2.40 -5.99 5.53
N SER A 83 -2.92 -6.64 6.58
CA SER A 83 -2.89 -6.09 7.92
C SER A 83 -3.66 -4.75 8.00
N GLY A 84 -3.39 -3.92 8.98
CA GLY A 84 -4.08 -2.65 9.19
C GLY A 84 -4.75 -2.60 10.55
N TYR A 85 -5.71 -1.70 10.70
CA TYR A 85 -6.45 -1.52 11.94
C TYR A 85 -7.95 -1.60 11.64
N ASP A 86 -8.62 -2.52 12.32
CA ASP A 86 -10.08 -2.62 12.41
C ASP A 86 -10.44 -2.46 13.89
N ALA A 87 -10.94 -1.26 14.21
CA ALA A 87 -11.09 -0.82 15.60
C ALA A 87 -11.80 -1.84 16.49
N PRO A 88 -11.25 -2.20 17.66
CA PRO A 88 -10.14 -1.54 18.37
C PRO A 88 -8.77 -2.23 18.24
N ILE A 89 -8.54 -3.10 17.26
CA ILE A 89 -7.33 -3.92 17.17
C ILE A 89 -6.61 -3.79 15.82
N ASN A 90 -5.29 -4.06 15.82
CA ASN A 90 -4.59 -4.35 14.59
C ASN A 90 -5.01 -5.74 14.10
N VAL A 91 -5.25 -5.89 12.80
CA VAL A 91 -5.67 -7.15 12.19
C VAL A 91 -4.52 -7.84 11.46
N VAL A 92 -4.66 -9.13 11.23
CA VAL A 92 -3.73 -9.94 10.42
C VAL A 92 -4.28 -10.23 9.04
N ASP A 93 -5.53 -9.87 8.80
CA ASP A 93 -6.29 -10.23 7.62
C ASP A 93 -5.66 -9.67 6.35
N VAL A 94 -5.78 -10.45 5.28
CA VAL A 94 -5.27 -10.09 3.95
C VAL A 94 -6.34 -10.35 2.93
N GLU A 95 -6.63 -9.35 2.11
CA GLU A 95 -7.62 -9.45 1.06
C GLU A 95 -7.04 -9.07 -0.30
N GLU A 96 -7.37 -9.87 -1.32
CA GLU A 96 -7.02 -9.63 -2.73
C GLU A 96 -8.23 -9.17 -3.52
N TRP A 97 -8.08 -8.06 -4.23
CA TRP A 97 -9.03 -7.51 -5.17
C TRP A 97 -8.78 -8.03 -6.58
N ASN A 98 -9.81 -8.53 -7.24
CA ASN A 98 -9.75 -9.07 -8.61
C ASN A 98 -10.44 -8.18 -9.66
N GLY A 99 -10.84 -6.98 -9.30
CA GLY A 99 -11.59 -6.05 -10.15
C GLY A 99 -13.11 -6.09 -9.95
N SER A 100 -13.62 -6.99 -9.09
CA SER A 100 -15.06 -7.09 -8.81
C SER A 100 -15.38 -7.49 -7.37
N ALA A 101 -14.49 -8.20 -6.71
CA ALA A 101 -14.67 -8.66 -5.33
C ALA A 101 -13.34 -8.81 -4.60
N TRP A 102 -13.38 -8.65 -3.28
CA TRP A 102 -12.32 -9.00 -2.36
C TRP A 102 -12.40 -10.46 -1.96
N THR A 103 -11.27 -11.11 -1.85
CA THR A 103 -11.15 -12.53 -1.44
C THR A 103 -10.07 -12.63 -0.37
N GLU A 104 -10.41 -13.24 0.75
CA GLU A 104 -9.46 -13.50 1.83
C GLU A 104 -8.32 -14.41 1.37
N LYS A 105 -7.12 -14.08 1.84
CA LYS A 105 -5.89 -14.84 1.64
C LYS A 105 -5.30 -15.26 2.97
N ALA A 106 -4.18 -15.98 2.94
CA ALA A 106 -3.46 -16.32 4.16
C ALA A 106 -3.03 -15.05 4.89
N ASN A 107 -3.25 -15.03 6.18
CA ASN A 107 -2.96 -13.91 7.07
C ASN A 107 -1.46 -13.63 7.19
N VAL A 108 -1.09 -12.38 7.42
CA VAL A 108 0.27 -12.02 7.84
C VAL A 108 0.60 -12.63 9.20
N ASN A 109 1.88 -12.81 9.50
CA ASN A 109 2.29 -13.41 10.78
C ASN A 109 2.14 -12.41 11.94
N THR A 110 2.32 -11.11 11.69
CA THR A 110 2.26 -10.08 12.72
C THR A 110 1.24 -9.00 12.38
N ALA A 111 0.22 -8.85 13.23
CA ALA A 111 -0.78 -7.79 13.13
C ALA A 111 -0.13 -6.43 13.33
N ARG A 112 -0.34 -5.50 12.39
CA ARG A 112 0.23 -4.15 12.44
C ARG A 112 -0.50 -3.18 11.51
N ARG A 113 -0.42 -1.90 11.82
CA ARG A 113 -0.91 -0.81 10.98
C ARG A 113 0.22 0.16 10.64
N GLY A 114 0.01 1.06 9.72
CA GLY A 114 0.99 2.11 9.37
C GLY A 114 2.22 1.59 8.63
N GLY A 115 2.19 0.34 8.16
CA GLY A 115 3.26 -0.23 7.35
C GLY A 115 3.15 0.11 5.87
N GLY A 116 4.26 -0.02 5.14
CA GLY A 116 4.31 0.07 3.69
C GLY A 116 4.13 -1.27 3.00
N GLY A 117 3.85 -1.25 1.70
CA GLY A 117 3.83 -2.45 0.88
C GLY A 117 4.33 -2.19 -0.53
N ALA A 118 4.95 -3.20 -1.16
CA ALA A 118 5.47 -3.14 -2.51
C ALA A 118 5.28 -4.47 -3.24
N GLY A 119 5.17 -4.45 -4.56
CA GLY A 119 5.05 -5.65 -5.39
C GLY A 119 3.69 -5.81 -6.07
N ILE A 120 3.36 -7.07 -6.37
CA ILE A 120 2.11 -7.48 -7.04
C ILE A 120 1.43 -8.59 -6.24
N VAL A 121 0.16 -8.88 -6.54
CA VAL A 121 -0.69 -9.84 -5.79
C VAL A 121 -0.15 -11.27 -5.73
N THR A 122 0.83 -11.64 -6.56
CA THR A 122 1.49 -12.94 -6.51
C THR A 122 2.90 -12.91 -5.92
N ALA A 123 3.46 -11.72 -5.68
CA ALA A 123 4.81 -11.51 -5.15
C ALA A 123 4.91 -10.12 -4.52
N GLY A 124 4.74 -10.03 -3.20
CA GLY A 124 4.68 -8.78 -2.47
C GLY A 124 5.52 -8.75 -1.20
N LEU A 125 5.71 -7.55 -0.68
CA LEU A 125 6.31 -7.27 0.61
C LEU A 125 5.39 -6.35 1.40
N ILE A 126 5.37 -6.53 2.71
CA ILE A 126 4.93 -5.51 3.66
C ILE A 126 6.02 -5.31 4.71
N PHE A 127 6.23 -4.08 5.13
CA PHE A 127 7.34 -3.73 6.02
C PHE A 127 7.01 -2.57 6.95
N GLY A 128 7.67 -2.56 8.11
CA GLY A 128 7.48 -1.57 9.15
C GLY A 128 6.08 -1.59 9.76
N GLY A 129 5.70 -0.49 10.36
CA GLY A 129 4.40 -0.26 10.97
C GLY A 129 4.42 -0.30 12.49
N TYR A 130 3.22 -0.34 13.07
CA TYR A 130 2.97 -0.36 14.50
C TYR A 130 2.19 -1.62 14.90
N SER A 131 2.77 -2.46 15.76
CA SER A 131 2.13 -3.60 16.40
C SER A 131 1.76 -3.28 17.85
N THR A 132 2.61 -3.61 18.80
CA THR A 132 2.58 -3.12 20.20
C THR A 132 3.54 -1.95 20.44
N GLY A 133 4.32 -1.59 19.43
CA GLY A 133 5.26 -0.51 19.28
C GLY A 133 5.65 -0.39 17.82
N ILE A 134 6.46 0.60 17.46
CA ILE A 134 7.01 0.75 16.11
C ILE A 134 7.91 -0.45 15.82
N VAL A 135 7.76 -1.07 14.64
CA VAL A 135 8.47 -2.29 14.27
C VAL A 135 9.22 -2.14 12.94
N ALA A 136 10.28 -2.92 12.79
CA ALA A 136 11.06 -3.04 11.56
C ALA A 136 10.65 -4.26 10.70
N ILE A 137 9.75 -5.09 11.21
CA ILE A 137 9.37 -6.39 10.64
C ILE A 137 9.02 -6.27 9.16
N CYS A 138 9.59 -7.18 8.37
CA CYS A 138 9.29 -7.32 6.96
C CYS A 138 8.80 -8.74 6.66
N GLU A 139 7.68 -8.84 5.94
CA GLU A 139 7.11 -10.12 5.50
C GLU A 139 6.96 -10.15 3.98
N SER A 140 7.32 -11.28 3.40
CA SER A 140 7.29 -11.55 1.96
C SER A 140 6.13 -12.49 1.62
N TRP A 141 5.35 -12.15 0.61
CA TRP A 141 4.23 -12.91 0.04
C TRP A 141 4.63 -13.63 -1.24
N ASN A 142 4.43 -14.94 -1.33
CA ASN A 142 4.78 -15.74 -2.50
C ASN A 142 3.57 -16.17 -3.36
N GLY A 143 2.40 -15.54 -3.16
CA GLY A 143 1.15 -15.90 -3.82
C GLY A 143 0.27 -16.88 -3.02
N SER A 144 0.81 -17.47 -1.92
CA SER A 144 0.07 -18.43 -1.10
C SER A 144 0.34 -18.33 0.40
N ALA A 145 1.51 -17.84 0.82
CA ALA A 145 1.89 -17.74 2.22
C ALA A 145 2.83 -16.55 2.46
N TRP A 146 2.81 -16.05 3.69
CA TRP A 146 3.72 -15.03 4.18
C TRP A 146 4.90 -15.67 4.91
N THR A 147 6.07 -15.09 4.72
CA THR A 147 7.32 -15.52 5.37
C THR A 147 8.08 -14.29 5.83
N GLU A 148 8.55 -14.27 7.06
CA GLU A 148 9.46 -13.23 7.53
C GLU A 148 10.74 -13.21 6.69
N THR A 149 11.21 -12.02 6.37
CA THR A 149 12.45 -11.78 5.64
C THR A 149 13.30 -10.76 6.40
N ALA A 150 14.39 -10.26 5.82
CA ALA A 150 15.24 -9.29 6.50
C ALA A 150 14.44 -8.03 6.85
N ASP A 151 14.52 -7.63 8.10
CA ASP A 151 13.88 -6.44 8.65
C ASP A 151 14.52 -5.15 8.11
N LEU A 152 13.77 -4.05 8.15
CA LEU A 152 14.31 -2.70 8.00
C LEU A 152 15.45 -2.47 9.01
N ASN A 153 16.44 -1.65 8.66
CA ASN A 153 17.50 -1.28 9.60
C ASN A 153 16.94 -0.39 10.73
N THR A 154 15.96 0.45 10.40
CA THR A 154 15.30 1.33 11.36
C THR A 154 13.81 1.01 11.43
N ALA A 155 13.27 0.83 12.63
CA ALA A 155 11.84 0.62 12.84
C ALA A 155 11.08 1.91 12.48
N GLN A 156 10.06 1.80 11.62
CA GLN A 156 9.30 2.93 11.09
C GLN A 156 7.79 2.62 11.08
N GLU A 157 6.98 3.62 11.35
CA GLU A 157 5.52 3.61 11.16
C GLU A 157 5.08 4.77 10.26
N ASP A 158 3.79 4.83 9.94
CA ASP A 158 3.22 5.85 9.04
C ASP A 158 3.88 5.87 7.64
N ILE A 159 4.29 4.69 7.18
CA ILE A 159 4.82 4.49 5.84
C ILE A 159 3.64 4.58 4.87
N PHE A 160 3.55 5.68 4.13
CA PHE A 160 2.40 5.92 3.26
C PHE A 160 2.36 4.96 2.07
N GLN A 161 3.52 4.59 1.53
CA GLN A 161 3.62 3.67 0.40
C GLN A 161 5.02 3.08 0.29
N GLY A 162 5.09 1.80 -0.07
CA GLY A 162 6.28 1.18 -0.63
C GLY A 162 6.28 1.30 -2.15
N ILE A 163 7.45 1.37 -2.74
CA ILE A 163 7.62 1.48 -4.19
C ILE A 163 8.51 0.32 -4.65
N GLY A 164 8.17 -0.27 -5.79
CA GLY A 164 8.99 -1.30 -6.41
C GLY A 164 8.37 -2.69 -6.44
N THR A 165 9.23 -3.71 -6.49
CA THR A 165 8.86 -5.12 -6.55
C THR A 165 9.21 -5.83 -5.25
N GLN A 166 8.80 -7.09 -5.09
CA GLN A 166 9.17 -7.92 -3.96
C GLN A 166 10.69 -8.02 -3.73
N THR A 167 11.50 -7.96 -4.77
CA THR A 167 12.96 -8.16 -4.71
C THR A 167 13.75 -6.87 -4.95
N ALA A 168 13.09 -5.75 -5.21
CA ALA A 168 13.72 -4.45 -5.40
C ALA A 168 12.71 -3.37 -5.02
N SER A 169 12.67 -3.00 -3.74
CA SER A 169 11.71 -2.03 -3.23
C SER A 169 12.37 -0.93 -2.42
N GLN A 170 11.63 0.14 -2.24
CA GLN A 170 12.03 1.27 -1.43
C GLN A 170 10.97 1.55 -0.37
N CYS A 171 11.42 1.70 0.87
CA CYS A 171 10.66 2.27 1.97
C CYS A 171 10.96 3.77 2.03
N VAL A 172 9.90 4.56 2.05
CA VAL A 172 9.98 6.01 2.24
C VAL A 172 9.11 6.34 3.43
N GLY A 173 9.72 6.61 4.56
CA GLY A 173 9.03 6.87 5.82
C GLY A 173 9.49 8.17 6.50
N PRO A 174 8.72 8.66 7.46
CA PRO A 174 9.10 9.80 8.28
C PRO A 174 10.13 9.39 9.35
N PRO A 175 11.00 10.31 9.82
CA PRO A 175 11.13 11.67 9.32
C PRO A 175 12.09 11.82 8.13
N THR A 176 13.02 10.89 7.88
CA THR A 176 14.06 10.99 6.84
C THR A 176 14.64 9.64 6.41
N GLU A 177 14.24 8.54 7.05
CA GLU A 177 14.81 7.23 6.75
C GLU A 177 14.24 6.66 5.46
N ASN A 178 15.10 6.63 4.44
CA ASN A 178 14.84 5.93 3.20
C ASN A 178 15.68 4.67 3.15
N GLU A 179 15.03 3.54 2.97
CA GLU A 179 15.73 2.26 2.82
C GLU A 179 15.37 1.59 1.50
N THR A 180 16.34 0.94 0.87
CA THR A 180 16.12 0.11 -0.31
C THR A 180 16.36 -1.35 0.00
N PHE A 181 15.49 -2.22 -0.52
CA PHE A 181 15.58 -3.67 -0.46
C PHE A 181 16.13 -4.24 -1.75
N ASN A 182 17.11 -5.11 -1.68
CA ASN A 182 17.77 -5.74 -2.83
C ASN A 182 17.33 -7.20 -3.06
N GLY A 183 16.27 -7.65 -2.40
CA GLY A 183 15.78 -9.04 -2.40
C GLY A 183 16.35 -9.89 -1.27
N THR A 184 17.31 -9.37 -0.48
CA THR A 184 17.98 -10.10 0.61
C THR A 184 18.13 -9.26 1.87
N SER A 185 18.41 -7.97 1.73
CA SER A 185 18.66 -7.05 2.84
C SER A 185 18.22 -5.63 2.50
N TRP A 186 17.93 -4.86 3.53
CA TRP A 186 17.68 -3.43 3.45
C TRP A 186 18.98 -2.62 3.61
N SER A 187 19.05 -1.49 2.96
CA SER A 187 20.18 -0.56 3.03
C SER A 187 19.66 0.86 3.11
N GLU A 188 20.13 1.62 4.09
CA GLU A 188 19.85 3.04 4.22
C GLU A 188 20.39 3.80 3.01
N GLN A 189 19.62 4.79 2.57
CA GLN A 189 20.02 5.67 1.49
C GLN A 189 20.47 7.01 2.07
N ALA A 190 21.55 7.57 1.49
CA ALA A 190 22.02 8.89 1.90
C ALA A 190 20.96 9.97 1.58
N GLU A 191 20.84 10.94 2.48
CA GLU A 191 20.05 12.16 2.30
C GLU A 191 20.57 13.02 1.13
#